data_84ab5391904c5fca1655d80293b49746
#
_entry.id   84ab5391904c5fca1655d80293b49746
#
_cell.length_a   1.000
_cell.length_b   1.000
_cell.length_c   1.000
_cell.angle_alpha   90.00
_cell.angle_beta   90.00
_cell.angle_gamma   90.00
#
_symmetry.space_group_name_H-M   'P 1'
#
loop_
_entity.id
_entity.type
_entity.pdbx_description
1 polymer ?
#
loop_
_entity_poly.entity_id
_entity_poly.type
_entity_poly.pdbx_seq_one_letter_code
_entity_poly.pdbx_strand_id
1 'polypeptide(L)'
;RGYNDDLAERALKESKRLMEEATELMAKAPAGGRNNRMMAGGNAGSNLQLFVSTGETSYKDKFLEQIWPSLDRGLTRSLITALDAIPYMDDAYRKKLEPYVREYEKYIEGLEENNPYGVPIGLGNWAGSGEVVSFGTTVCYAYKYFPQIIEKRHIYKAANYLFGCHMYHNYSLVAAVGATRPKNVFYGNN
;
A
#
# COMPACT_ATOMS: atom_id res chain seq x y z
N ARG A 1 8.50 -0.22 21.28
CA ARG A 1 9.49 -0.08 22.37
C ARG A 1 9.16 1.15 23.19
N GLY A 2 9.49 1.13 24.49
CA GLY A 2 9.22 2.24 25.40
C GLY A 2 7.86 2.18 26.12
N TYR A 3 6.92 1.35 25.67
CA TYR A 3 5.64 1.14 26.35
C TYR A 3 5.54 -0.28 26.98
N ASN A 4 5.94 -1.31 26.22
CA ASN A 4 6.02 -2.69 26.69
C ASN A 4 7.14 -3.41 25.92
N ASP A 5 8.36 -3.37 26.44
CA ASP A 5 9.54 -3.89 25.76
C ASP A 5 9.53 -5.43 25.68
N ASP A 6 9.04 -6.13 26.69
CA ASP A 6 8.89 -7.60 26.67
C ASP A 6 7.96 -8.04 25.52
N LEU A 7 6.80 -7.39 25.39
CA LEU A 7 5.88 -7.68 24.30
C LEU A 7 6.50 -7.37 22.94
N ALA A 8 7.22 -6.25 22.82
CA ALA A 8 7.89 -5.85 21.59
C ALA A 8 8.98 -6.86 21.16
N GLU A 9 9.77 -7.34 22.10
CA GLU A 9 10.79 -8.37 21.85
C GLU A 9 10.18 -9.71 21.45
N ARG A 10 9.13 -10.15 22.14
CA ARG A 10 8.39 -11.37 21.78
C ARG A 10 7.75 -11.26 20.40
N ALA A 11 7.14 -10.14 20.08
CA ALA A 11 6.54 -9.89 18.77
C ALA A 11 7.61 -9.91 17.66
N LEU A 12 8.75 -9.29 17.90
CA LEU A 12 9.87 -9.28 16.94
C LEU A 12 10.45 -10.69 16.72
N LYS A 13 10.65 -11.46 17.80
CA LYS A 13 11.13 -12.84 17.73
C LYS A 13 10.16 -13.72 16.91
N GLU A 14 8.88 -13.58 17.17
CA GLU A 14 7.85 -14.33 16.46
C GLU A 14 7.75 -13.91 14.98
N SER A 15 7.87 -12.63 14.68
CA SER A 15 7.89 -12.13 13.31
C SER A 15 9.05 -12.69 12.49
N LYS A 16 10.26 -12.78 13.09
CA LYS A 16 11.41 -13.40 12.44
C LYS A 16 11.17 -14.89 12.18
N ARG A 17 10.68 -15.63 13.18
CA ARG A 17 10.36 -17.06 13.05
C ARG A 17 9.35 -17.32 11.93
N LEU A 18 8.25 -16.56 11.91
CA LEU A 18 7.22 -16.68 10.86
C LEU A 18 7.76 -16.34 9.47
N MET A 19 8.67 -15.37 9.37
CA MET A 19 9.29 -15.01 8.10
C MET A 19 10.21 -16.12 7.57
N GLU A 20 10.96 -16.79 8.45
CA GLU A 20 11.80 -17.94 8.11
C GLU A 20 10.93 -19.12 7.63
N GLU A 21 9.90 -19.47 8.38
CA GLU A 21 8.95 -20.54 8.00
C GLU A 21 8.24 -20.24 6.66
N ALA A 22 7.79 -19.01 6.45
CA ALA A 22 7.17 -18.59 5.19
C ALA A 22 8.15 -18.74 4.02
N THR A 23 9.42 -18.37 4.22
CA THR A 23 10.47 -18.51 3.21
C THR A 23 10.73 -19.97 2.85
N GLU A 24 10.81 -20.85 3.86
CA GLU A 24 10.98 -22.29 3.64
C GLU A 24 9.77 -22.94 2.91
N LEU A 25 8.56 -22.57 3.31
CA LEU A 25 7.34 -23.04 2.65
C LEU A 25 7.27 -22.62 1.19
N MET A 26 7.70 -21.38 0.90
CA MET A 26 7.75 -20.89 -0.48
C MET A 26 8.80 -21.63 -1.33
N ALA A 27 9.96 -21.94 -0.75
CA ALA A 27 11.00 -22.72 -1.44
C ALA A 27 10.53 -24.14 -1.81
N LYS A 28 9.61 -24.69 -1.03
CA LYS A 28 9.02 -26.03 -1.24
C LYS A 28 7.76 -26.02 -2.14
N ALA A 29 7.20 -24.83 -2.42
CA ALA A 29 5.97 -24.70 -3.20
C ALA A 29 6.23 -24.89 -4.70
N PRO A 30 5.32 -25.55 -5.45
CA PRO A 30 5.44 -25.74 -6.89
C PRO A 30 5.52 -24.38 -7.61
N ALA A 31 6.42 -24.28 -8.58
CA ALA A 31 6.55 -23.08 -9.38
C ALA A 31 5.22 -22.76 -10.10
N GLY A 32 4.71 -21.53 -9.92
CA GLY A 32 3.49 -21.05 -10.60
C GLY A 32 2.18 -21.18 -9.83
N GLY A 33 2.18 -21.68 -8.60
CA GLY A 33 0.99 -21.73 -7.75
C GLY A 33 0.43 -20.33 -7.41
N ARG A 34 -0.92 -20.23 -7.29
CA ARG A 34 -1.63 -18.98 -6.92
C ARG A 34 -1.07 -18.35 -5.63
N ASN A 35 -0.64 -19.18 -4.69
CA ASN A 35 -0.06 -18.75 -3.41
C ASN A 35 1.31 -18.07 -3.60
N ASN A 36 2.15 -18.50 -4.54
CA ASN A 36 3.44 -17.86 -4.82
C ASN A 36 3.28 -16.42 -5.33
N ARG A 37 2.21 -16.13 -6.08
CA ARG A 37 1.94 -14.76 -6.56
C ARG A 37 1.47 -13.81 -5.45
N MET A 38 0.68 -14.31 -4.51
CA MET A 38 0.21 -13.49 -3.36
C MET A 38 1.33 -13.24 -2.34
N MET A 39 2.17 -14.24 -2.10
CA MET A 39 3.24 -14.17 -1.09
C MET A 39 4.45 -13.34 -1.56
N ALA A 40 4.76 -13.31 -2.86
CA ALA A 40 5.90 -12.56 -3.39
C ALA A 40 5.81 -11.03 -3.14
N GLY A 41 4.58 -10.46 -3.13
CA GLY A 41 4.36 -9.04 -2.77
C GLY A 41 4.42 -8.77 -1.27
N GLY A 42 4.00 -9.75 -0.44
CA GLY A 42 4.01 -9.62 1.03
C GLY A 42 5.42 -9.65 1.63
N ASN A 43 6.34 -10.37 1.03
CA ASN A 43 7.69 -10.53 1.57
C ASN A 43 8.53 -9.24 1.52
N ALA A 44 8.39 -8.40 0.49
CA ALA A 44 9.09 -7.12 0.42
C ALA A 44 8.71 -6.22 1.61
N GLY A 45 7.42 -6.05 1.89
CA GLY A 45 6.94 -5.26 3.02
C GLY A 45 7.41 -5.80 4.37
N SER A 46 7.37 -7.12 4.56
CA SER A 46 7.85 -7.76 5.79
C SER A 46 9.35 -7.56 5.99
N ASN A 47 10.16 -7.70 4.94
CA ASN A 47 11.59 -7.42 5.00
C ASN A 47 11.87 -5.95 5.31
N LEU A 48 11.13 -5.01 4.74
CA LEU A 48 11.24 -3.59 5.08
C LEU A 48 10.96 -3.36 6.57
N GLN A 49 9.87 -3.92 7.11
CA GLN A 49 9.50 -3.73 8.52
C GLN A 49 10.53 -4.38 9.47
N LEU A 50 11.07 -5.54 9.13
CA LEU A 50 12.16 -6.17 9.91
C LEU A 50 13.42 -5.33 9.84
N PHE A 51 13.80 -4.79 8.68
CA PHE A 51 14.94 -3.88 8.56
C PHE A 51 14.76 -2.62 9.43
N VAL A 52 13.61 -1.96 9.35
CA VAL A 52 13.31 -0.76 10.16
C VAL A 52 13.33 -1.06 11.65
N SER A 53 12.88 -2.26 12.06
CA SER A 53 12.79 -2.65 13.47
C SER A 53 14.12 -3.09 14.07
N THR A 54 15.02 -3.67 13.24
CA THR A 54 16.26 -4.31 13.72
C THR A 54 17.53 -3.56 13.31
N GLY A 55 17.50 -2.84 12.20
CA GLY A 55 18.70 -2.27 11.55
C GLY A 55 19.54 -3.30 10.79
N GLU A 56 19.11 -4.58 10.70
CA GLU A 56 19.88 -5.64 10.05
C GLU A 56 19.86 -5.48 8.53
N THR A 57 21.01 -5.26 7.91
CA THR A 57 21.16 -5.01 6.47
C THR A 57 20.70 -6.17 5.60
N SER A 58 20.76 -7.42 6.10
CA SER A 58 20.27 -8.60 5.40
C SER A 58 18.78 -8.50 4.99
N TYR A 59 17.95 -7.85 5.83
CA TYR A 59 16.55 -7.59 5.48
C TYR A 59 16.40 -6.47 4.44
N LYS A 60 17.27 -5.46 4.48
CA LYS A 60 17.33 -4.42 3.44
C LYS A 60 17.67 -5.02 2.08
N ASP A 61 18.67 -5.90 2.01
CA ASP A 61 19.08 -6.54 0.78
C ASP A 61 17.94 -7.38 0.19
N LYS A 62 17.29 -8.22 1.02
CA LYS A 62 16.11 -8.98 0.62
C LYS A 62 14.95 -8.10 0.15
N PHE A 63 14.71 -6.98 0.82
CA PHE A 63 13.72 -6.00 0.36
C PHE A 63 14.05 -5.48 -1.03
N LEU A 64 15.30 -5.06 -1.28
CA LEU A 64 15.73 -4.52 -2.56
C LEU A 64 15.65 -5.56 -3.69
N GLU A 65 15.95 -6.82 -3.41
CA GLU A 65 15.78 -7.92 -4.38
C GLU A 65 14.31 -8.14 -4.79
N GLN A 66 13.38 -7.90 -3.86
CA GLN A 66 11.96 -8.23 -4.07
C GLN A 66 11.13 -7.06 -4.57
N ILE A 67 11.46 -5.82 -4.20
CA ILE A 67 10.60 -4.68 -4.49
C ILE A 67 10.51 -4.35 -5.98
N TRP A 68 11.63 -4.39 -6.72
CA TRP A 68 11.66 -4.06 -8.14
C TRP A 68 10.84 -5.03 -8.98
N PRO A 69 11.03 -6.35 -8.89
CA PRO A 69 10.15 -7.29 -9.58
C PRO A 69 8.69 -7.22 -9.13
N SER A 70 8.41 -6.72 -7.92
CA SER A 70 7.04 -6.54 -7.45
C SER A 70 6.37 -5.32 -8.08
N LEU A 71 7.12 -4.23 -8.27
CA LEU A 71 6.68 -3.05 -9.02
C LEU A 71 6.39 -3.39 -10.48
N ASP A 72 7.29 -4.13 -11.14
CA ASP A 72 7.12 -4.56 -12.54
C ASP A 72 5.86 -5.43 -12.74
N ARG A 73 5.51 -6.26 -11.76
CA ARG A 73 4.34 -7.15 -11.83
C ARG A 73 3.03 -6.50 -11.41
N GLY A 74 3.08 -5.47 -10.57
CA GLY A 74 1.88 -4.89 -10.00
C GLY A 74 2.12 -3.56 -9.32
N LEU A 75 2.36 -2.54 -10.14
CA LEU A 75 2.72 -1.19 -9.72
C LEU A 75 1.75 -0.63 -8.66
N THR A 76 0.45 -0.66 -8.91
CA THR A 76 -0.56 -0.07 -8.04
C THR A 76 -0.62 -0.67 -6.63
N ARG A 77 -0.19 -1.92 -6.49
CA ARG A 77 -0.17 -2.63 -5.19
C ARG A 77 1.15 -2.49 -4.46
N SER A 78 2.25 -2.38 -5.22
CA SER A 78 3.61 -2.43 -4.65
C SER A 78 4.20 -1.06 -4.39
N LEU A 79 3.69 -0.01 -5.07
CA LEU A 79 4.27 1.33 -5.01
C LEU A 79 4.25 1.91 -3.59
N ILE A 80 3.19 1.69 -2.83
CA ILE A 80 3.11 2.19 -1.44
C ILE A 80 4.25 1.63 -0.57
N THR A 81 4.58 0.34 -0.73
CA THR A 81 5.69 -0.28 0.00
C THR A 81 7.04 0.29 -0.41
N ALA A 82 7.22 0.59 -1.70
CA ALA A 82 8.43 1.23 -2.19
C ALA A 82 8.58 2.67 -1.70
N LEU A 83 7.50 3.44 -1.64
CA LEU A 83 7.47 4.81 -1.12
C LEU A 83 7.73 4.85 0.39
N ASP A 84 7.20 3.89 1.15
CA ASP A 84 7.40 3.76 2.60
C ASP A 84 8.87 3.49 2.96
N ALA A 85 9.64 2.91 2.04
CA ALA A 85 11.06 2.64 2.23
C ALA A 85 11.95 3.89 2.08
N ILE A 86 11.52 4.95 1.40
CA ILE A 86 12.36 6.13 1.07
C ILE A 86 13.12 6.71 2.26
N PRO A 87 12.52 6.88 3.47
CA PRO A 87 13.23 7.44 4.62
C PRO A 87 14.45 6.63 5.09
N TYR A 88 14.54 5.36 4.66
CA TYR A 88 15.55 4.40 5.09
C TYR A 88 16.54 4.04 3.98
N MET A 89 16.40 4.66 2.80
CA MET A 89 17.19 4.38 1.61
C MET A 89 17.97 5.63 1.17
N ASP A 90 18.91 5.42 0.26
CA ASP A 90 19.73 6.49 -0.32
C ASP A 90 19.06 7.19 -1.53
N ASP A 91 19.70 8.23 -2.02
CA ASP A 91 19.24 8.98 -3.20
C ASP A 91 19.23 8.13 -4.47
N ALA A 92 20.07 7.09 -4.58
CA ALA A 92 20.08 6.19 -5.72
C ALA A 92 18.78 5.36 -5.79
N TYR A 93 18.31 4.90 -4.63
CA TYR A 93 17.00 4.25 -4.53
C TYR A 93 15.86 5.15 -5.00
N ARG A 94 15.84 6.41 -4.52
CA ARG A 94 14.82 7.39 -4.90
C ARG A 94 14.84 7.68 -6.40
N LYS A 95 16.02 7.85 -6.99
CA LYS A 95 16.18 8.05 -8.44
C LYS A 95 15.68 6.85 -9.23
N LYS A 96 15.97 5.63 -8.77
CA LYS A 96 15.49 4.40 -9.41
C LYS A 96 13.98 4.24 -9.30
N LEU A 97 13.35 4.76 -8.25
CA LEU A 97 11.89 4.69 -8.04
C LEU A 97 11.12 5.72 -8.90
N GLU A 98 11.75 6.84 -9.30
CA GLU A 98 11.09 7.93 -10.02
C GLU A 98 10.36 7.49 -11.31
N PRO A 99 10.92 6.62 -12.18
CA PRO A 99 10.19 6.12 -13.36
C PRO A 99 8.88 5.41 -13.02
N TYR A 100 8.82 4.64 -11.94
CA TYR A 100 7.61 3.97 -11.47
C TYR A 100 6.55 4.98 -10.97
N VAL A 101 7.00 6.06 -10.33
CA VAL A 101 6.08 7.14 -9.92
C VAL A 101 5.49 7.85 -11.13
N ARG A 102 6.27 8.06 -12.21
CA ARG A 102 5.78 8.61 -13.49
C ARG A 102 4.80 7.67 -14.20
N GLU A 103 5.03 6.37 -14.12
CA GLU A 103 4.08 5.38 -14.63
C GLU A 103 2.78 5.38 -13.81
N TYR A 104 2.89 5.56 -12.49
CA TYR A 104 1.73 5.69 -11.62
C TYR A 104 0.94 6.98 -11.89
N GLU A 105 1.59 8.09 -12.24
CA GLU A 105 0.93 9.31 -12.72
C GLU A 105 0.05 9.03 -13.94
N LYS A 106 0.57 8.32 -14.94
CA LYS A 106 -0.21 7.91 -16.13
C LYS A 106 -1.41 7.03 -15.76
N TYR A 107 -1.23 6.14 -14.78
CA TYR A 107 -2.37 5.38 -14.24
C TYR A 107 -3.44 6.30 -13.65
N ILE A 108 -3.05 7.35 -12.91
CA ILE A 108 -3.99 8.35 -12.36
C ILE A 108 -4.69 9.11 -13.48
N GLU A 109 -3.97 9.55 -14.50
CA GLU A 109 -4.55 10.22 -15.69
C GLU A 109 -5.60 9.33 -16.36
N GLY A 110 -5.29 8.04 -16.55
CA GLY A 110 -6.23 7.07 -17.07
C GLY A 110 -7.49 6.89 -16.20
N LEU A 111 -7.39 7.03 -14.89
CA LEU A 111 -8.58 7.03 -14.03
C LEU A 111 -9.44 8.28 -14.26
N GLU A 112 -8.82 9.45 -14.46
CA GLU A 112 -9.51 10.71 -14.72
C GLU A 112 -10.23 10.70 -16.07
N GLU A 113 -9.68 10.06 -17.07
CA GLU A 113 -10.32 9.86 -18.37
C GLU A 113 -11.51 8.89 -18.31
N ASN A 114 -11.42 7.87 -17.47
CA ASN A 114 -12.40 6.80 -17.39
C ASN A 114 -13.57 7.09 -16.43
N ASN A 115 -13.40 7.97 -15.46
CA ASN A 115 -14.49 8.34 -14.56
C ASN A 115 -14.33 9.78 -14.02
N PRO A 116 -15.47 10.48 -13.77
CA PRO A 116 -15.43 11.90 -13.36
C PRO A 116 -14.82 12.15 -11.97
N TYR A 117 -14.64 11.11 -11.19
CA TYR A 117 -14.09 11.22 -9.83
C TYR A 117 -12.56 11.07 -9.80
N GLY A 118 -11.95 10.46 -10.84
CA GLY A 118 -10.51 10.22 -10.95
C GLY A 118 -9.98 9.33 -9.84
N VAL A 119 -10.77 8.35 -9.39
CA VAL A 119 -10.40 7.37 -8.35
C VAL A 119 -10.69 5.94 -8.85
N PRO A 120 -10.02 4.90 -8.32
CA PRO A 120 -10.26 3.53 -8.75
C PRO A 120 -11.65 3.07 -8.29
N ILE A 121 -12.57 3.01 -9.23
CA ILE A 121 -13.93 2.50 -9.05
C ILE A 121 -14.06 1.25 -9.89
N GLY A 122 -14.08 0.08 -9.27
CA GLY A 122 -14.24 -1.20 -9.95
C GLY A 122 -15.63 -1.80 -9.71
N LEU A 123 -16.29 -2.23 -10.80
CA LEU A 123 -17.49 -3.05 -10.69
C LEU A 123 -17.08 -4.47 -10.27
N GLY A 124 -17.71 -4.98 -9.21
CA GLY A 124 -17.51 -6.36 -8.75
C GLY A 124 -16.32 -6.58 -7.81
N ASN A 125 -15.61 -5.53 -7.42
CA ASN A 125 -14.56 -5.62 -6.39
C ASN A 125 -15.18 -5.63 -5.00
N TRP A 126 -14.71 -6.54 -4.17
CA TRP A 126 -15.03 -6.55 -2.76
C TRP A 126 -14.32 -5.39 -2.05
N ALA A 127 -15.02 -4.67 -1.16
CA ALA A 127 -14.48 -3.53 -0.39
C ALA A 127 -13.97 -2.35 -1.26
N GLY A 128 -14.73 -1.92 -2.27
CA GLY A 128 -14.34 -0.85 -3.20
C GLY A 128 -13.89 0.46 -2.55
N SER A 129 -14.45 0.85 -1.38
CA SER A 129 -13.95 1.99 -0.59
C SER A 129 -12.52 1.78 -0.09
N GLY A 130 -12.12 0.55 0.20
CA GLY A 130 -10.74 0.21 0.58
C GLY A 130 -9.73 0.46 -0.53
N GLU A 131 -10.12 0.25 -1.79
CA GLU A 131 -9.26 0.58 -2.95
C GLU A 131 -9.05 2.10 -3.06
N VAL A 132 -10.10 2.90 -2.84
CA VAL A 132 -9.98 4.37 -2.86
C VAL A 132 -9.11 4.87 -1.69
N VAL A 133 -9.22 4.28 -0.50
CA VAL A 133 -8.34 4.58 0.64
C VAL A 133 -6.89 4.24 0.31
N SER A 134 -6.63 3.04 -0.22
CA SER A 134 -5.29 2.61 -0.62
C SER A 134 -4.69 3.52 -1.69
N PHE A 135 -5.48 3.87 -2.70
CA PHE A 135 -5.10 4.83 -3.72
C PHE A 135 -4.74 6.19 -3.11
N GLY A 136 -5.63 6.76 -2.28
CA GLY A 136 -5.41 8.06 -1.63
C GLY A 136 -4.15 8.06 -0.76
N THR A 137 -3.88 6.96 -0.03
CA THR A 137 -2.67 6.79 0.76
C THR A 137 -1.43 6.76 -0.13
N THR A 138 -1.46 5.97 -1.21
CA THR A 138 -0.34 5.89 -2.17
C THR A 138 -0.04 7.24 -2.81
N VAL A 139 -1.07 7.96 -3.25
CA VAL A 139 -0.93 9.32 -3.82
C VAL A 139 -0.36 10.29 -2.79
N CYS A 140 -0.77 10.20 -1.52
CA CYS A 140 -0.26 11.05 -0.45
C CYS A 140 1.25 10.85 -0.25
N TYR A 141 1.72 9.61 -0.19
CA TYR A 141 3.15 9.30 -0.08
C TYR A 141 3.92 9.67 -1.35
N ALA A 142 3.35 9.41 -2.54
CA ALA A 142 3.95 9.79 -3.80
C ALA A 142 4.11 11.32 -3.91
N TYR A 143 3.08 12.09 -3.56
CA TYR A 143 3.17 13.55 -3.49
C TYR A 143 4.21 14.03 -2.47
N LYS A 144 4.29 13.42 -1.29
CA LYS A 144 5.27 13.78 -0.26
C LYS A 144 6.71 13.72 -0.76
N TYR A 145 7.05 12.71 -1.57
CA TYR A 145 8.42 12.48 -2.01
C TYR A 145 8.69 12.95 -3.44
N PHE A 146 7.66 13.05 -4.28
CA PHE A 146 7.73 13.44 -5.69
C PHE A 146 6.66 14.49 -6.06
N PRO A 147 6.63 15.66 -5.36
CA PRO A 147 5.62 16.69 -5.62
C PRO A 147 5.72 17.33 -7.01
N GLN A 148 6.85 17.13 -7.71
CA GLN A 148 7.06 17.57 -9.08
C GLN A 148 6.43 16.63 -10.12
N ILE A 149 5.99 15.43 -9.71
CA ILE A 149 5.35 14.44 -10.58
C ILE A 149 3.86 14.33 -10.21
N ILE A 150 3.57 14.06 -8.96
CA ILE A 150 2.20 13.82 -8.48
C ILE A 150 1.58 15.11 -7.94
N GLU A 151 0.40 15.45 -8.43
CA GLU A 151 -0.32 16.63 -7.99
C GLU A 151 -1.15 16.37 -6.71
N LYS A 152 -1.16 17.36 -5.82
CA LYS A 152 -1.92 17.30 -4.56
C LYS A 152 -3.43 17.11 -4.74
N ARG A 153 -3.98 17.58 -5.89
CA ARG A 153 -5.41 17.46 -6.20
C ARG A 153 -5.94 16.02 -6.15
N HIS A 154 -5.11 15.03 -6.47
CA HIS A 154 -5.50 13.62 -6.46
C HIS A 154 -5.77 13.09 -5.05
N ILE A 155 -5.07 13.63 -4.02
CA ILE A 155 -5.36 13.34 -2.61
C ILE A 155 -6.77 13.83 -2.26
N TYR A 156 -7.10 15.05 -2.69
CA TYR A 156 -8.44 15.61 -2.44
C TYR A 156 -9.54 14.86 -3.19
N LYS A 157 -9.29 14.38 -4.41
CA LYS A 157 -10.26 13.55 -5.14
C LYS A 157 -10.60 12.28 -4.38
N ALA A 158 -9.59 11.57 -3.87
CA ALA A 158 -9.81 10.37 -3.06
C ALA A 158 -10.59 10.68 -1.78
N ALA A 159 -10.19 11.71 -1.02
CA ALA A 159 -10.89 12.13 0.18
C ALA A 159 -12.32 12.57 -0.10
N ASN A 160 -12.54 13.41 -1.10
CA ASN A 160 -13.85 13.90 -1.48
C ASN A 160 -14.80 12.74 -1.87
N TYR A 161 -14.30 11.76 -2.64
CA TYR A 161 -15.09 10.59 -2.97
C TYR A 161 -15.53 9.83 -1.72
N LEU A 162 -14.61 9.58 -0.78
CA LEU A 162 -14.93 8.88 0.47
C LEU A 162 -15.92 9.65 1.36
N PHE A 163 -15.87 10.98 1.32
CA PHE A 163 -16.76 11.84 2.12
C PHE A 163 -18.09 12.17 1.43
N GLY A 164 -18.37 11.61 0.25
CA GLY A 164 -19.68 11.66 -0.37
C GLY A 164 -19.78 12.53 -1.62
N CYS A 165 -18.68 13.06 -2.16
CA CYS A 165 -18.68 13.75 -3.45
C CYS A 165 -18.74 12.72 -4.59
N HIS A 166 -19.86 11.99 -4.68
CA HIS A 166 -20.16 11.03 -5.74
C HIS A 166 -21.66 10.99 -6.04
N MET A 167 -22.09 10.15 -7.00
CA MET A 167 -23.47 10.12 -7.53
C MET A 167 -24.57 9.81 -6.48
N TYR A 168 -24.22 9.29 -5.31
CA TYR A 168 -25.17 8.95 -4.25
C TYR A 168 -25.42 10.09 -3.25
N HIS A 169 -25.53 11.34 -3.71
CA HIS A 169 -26.02 12.51 -2.96
C HIS A 169 -25.44 12.67 -1.54
N ASN A 170 -24.17 13.03 -1.44
CA ASN A 170 -23.53 13.31 -0.15
C ASN A 170 -23.52 12.14 0.85
N TYR A 171 -23.65 10.90 0.36
CA TYR A 171 -23.53 9.71 1.20
C TYR A 171 -22.06 9.43 1.49
N SER A 172 -21.61 9.77 2.70
CA SER A 172 -20.25 9.45 3.12
C SER A 172 -20.04 7.93 3.26
N LEU A 173 -18.92 7.43 2.76
CA LEU A 173 -18.49 6.04 2.99
C LEU A 173 -17.78 5.88 4.35
N VAL A 174 -17.57 6.98 5.06
CA VAL A 174 -16.92 7.00 6.39
C VAL A 174 -18.00 7.07 7.47
N ALA A 175 -17.98 6.10 8.39
CA ALA A 175 -18.91 6.05 9.50
C ALA A 175 -18.79 7.32 10.38
N ALA A 176 -19.92 7.81 10.84
CA ALA A 176 -20.03 9.01 11.68
C ALA A 176 -19.57 10.33 11.04
N VAL A 177 -19.26 10.36 9.74
CA VAL A 177 -18.85 11.57 9.01
C VAL A 177 -19.86 11.87 7.90
N GLY A 178 -20.18 13.17 7.69
CA GLY A 178 -21.07 13.63 6.64
C GLY A 178 -22.55 13.75 7.05
N ALA A 179 -23.34 14.40 6.18
CA ALA A 179 -24.77 14.62 6.41
C ALA A 179 -25.58 13.31 6.27
N THR A 180 -25.22 12.49 5.31
CA THR A 180 -25.75 11.14 5.11
C THR A 180 -24.61 10.13 5.29
N ARG A 181 -24.78 9.15 6.17
CA ARG A 181 -23.72 8.22 6.59
C ARG A 181 -24.28 6.82 6.79
N PRO A 182 -23.43 5.76 6.75
CA PRO A 182 -23.84 4.40 7.08
C PRO A 182 -24.40 4.34 8.50
N LYS A 183 -25.57 3.75 8.65
CA LYS A 183 -26.21 3.52 9.97
C LYS A 183 -25.68 2.25 10.61
N ASN A 184 -25.33 1.24 9.79
CA ASN A 184 -24.84 -0.06 10.26
C ASN A 184 -23.45 -0.31 9.64
N VAL A 185 -22.53 -0.78 10.42
CA VAL A 185 -21.18 -1.20 9.98
C VAL A 185 -21.18 -2.72 9.90
N PHE A 186 -20.63 -3.27 8.80
CA PHE A 186 -20.73 -4.71 8.48
C PHE A 186 -20.16 -5.63 9.59
N TYR A 187 -19.22 -5.17 10.37
CA TYR A 187 -18.65 -5.86 11.54
C TYR A 187 -18.74 -5.03 12.83
N GLY A 188 -19.61 -4.03 12.86
CA GLY A 188 -19.81 -3.20 14.05
C GLY A 188 -20.77 -3.87 15.02
N ASN A 189 -20.36 -4.01 16.27
CA ASN A 189 -21.32 -4.26 17.35
C ASN A 189 -22.23 -3.05 17.46
N ASN A 190 -23.54 -3.30 17.50
CA ASN A 190 -24.58 -2.30 17.81
C ASN A 190 -24.39 -1.76 19.22
#